data_c39db5b539891bb3bee3f3c27fb91105
#
_entry.id   c39db5b539891bb3bee3f3c27fb91105
#
_cell.length_a   1.000
_cell.length_b   1.000
_cell.length_c   1.000
_cell.angle_alpha   90.00
_cell.angle_beta   90.00
_cell.angle_gamma   90.00
#
_symmetry.space_group_name_H-M   'P 1'
#
loop_
_entity.id
_entity.type
_entity.pdbx_description
1 polymer ?
#
loop_
_entity_poly.entity_id
_entity_poly.type
_entity_poly.pdbx_seq_one_letter_code
_entity_poly.pdbx_strand_id
1 'polypeptide(L)'
;FIGTSGELKTKPTQHSVKELRSIGIQPDVLVCRSDRDINPELKRKIGGFCGVPERAVIPSLDADSIYAVPLTLEEEGLCREVLDILQLEDHDSDMAGWAQLVHQMRNPGPTVKVALVGKYVQLNDAYLSVVEALRHACLAQNASLDLHWVCAEQIENDGAEGLLKGMDAVV
;
A
#
# COMPACT_ATOMS: atom_id res chain seq x y z
N PHE A 1 -15.73 6.90 1.00
CA PHE A 1 -16.29 7.49 2.22
C PHE A 1 -16.62 8.97 1.99
N ILE A 2 -17.80 9.42 2.41
CA ILE A 2 -18.16 10.84 2.41
C ILE A 2 -18.28 11.25 3.87
N GLY A 3 -17.31 12.05 4.36
CA GLY A 3 -17.13 12.40 5.77
C GLY A 3 -18.32 13.06 6.47
N THR A 4 -19.26 13.64 5.71
CA THR A 4 -20.42 14.37 6.24
C THR A 4 -21.56 13.49 6.76
N SER A 5 -21.64 12.21 6.38
CA SER A 5 -22.77 11.33 6.77
C SER A 5 -22.40 10.19 7.72
N GLY A 6 -21.11 9.98 7.99
CA GLY A 6 -20.65 8.86 8.82
C GLY A 6 -20.90 7.46 8.25
N GLU A 7 -21.55 7.36 7.09
CA GLU A 7 -21.92 6.09 6.45
C GLU A 7 -21.04 5.79 5.24
N LEU A 8 -20.75 4.51 5.03
CA LEU A 8 -20.14 4.03 3.77
C LEU A 8 -21.19 4.12 2.65
N LYS A 9 -20.77 4.71 1.53
CA LYS A 9 -21.61 4.82 0.34
C LYS A 9 -21.19 3.80 -0.71
N THR A 10 -22.11 2.94 -1.12
CA THR A 10 -21.90 1.90 -2.14
C THR A 10 -22.08 2.40 -3.58
N LYS A 11 -22.69 3.58 -3.78
CA LYS A 11 -22.93 4.14 -5.11
C LYS A 11 -21.69 4.35 -5.97
N PRO A 12 -20.54 4.84 -5.45
CA PRO A 12 -19.33 4.98 -6.26
C PRO A 12 -18.87 3.65 -6.85
N THR A 13 -18.85 2.58 -6.06
CA THR A 13 -18.50 1.23 -6.53
C THR A 13 -19.48 0.73 -7.59
N GLN A 14 -20.80 0.91 -7.37
CA GLN A 14 -21.81 0.55 -8.35
C GLN A 14 -21.65 1.32 -9.68
N HIS A 15 -21.30 2.61 -9.60
CA HIS A 15 -21.05 3.42 -10.79
C HIS A 15 -19.82 2.95 -11.55
N SER A 16 -18.70 2.71 -10.85
CA SER A 16 -17.48 2.18 -11.48
C SER A 16 -17.72 0.84 -12.20
N VAL A 17 -18.46 -0.07 -11.58
CA VAL A 17 -18.81 -1.35 -12.20
C VAL A 17 -19.76 -1.17 -13.39
N LYS A 18 -20.71 -0.23 -13.31
CA LYS A 18 -21.59 0.09 -14.43
C LYS A 18 -20.77 0.60 -15.63
N GLU A 19 -19.82 1.51 -15.42
CA GLU A 19 -18.97 2.03 -16.49
C GLU A 19 -18.11 0.91 -17.09
N LEU A 20 -17.53 0.02 -16.26
CA LEU A 20 -16.77 -1.12 -16.73
C LEU A 20 -17.63 -2.05 -17.61
N ARG A 21 -18.87 -2.32 -17.21
CA ARG A 21 -19.83 -3.12 -18.00
C ARG A 21 -20.21 -2.45 -19.31
N SER A 22 -20.27 -1.12 -19.36
CA SER A 22 -20.63 -0.39 -20.59
C SER A 22 -19.61 -0.60 -21.70
N ILE A 23 -18.37 -0.97 -21.38
CA ILE A 23 -17.31 -1.36 -22.33
C ILE A 23 -17.19 -2.88 -22.51
N GLY A 24 -18.15 -3.66 -21.99
CA GLY A 24 -18.24 -5.11 -22.21
C GLY A 24 -17.46 -5.97 -21.21
N ILE A 25 -16.98 -5.42 -20.09
CA ILE A 25 -16.24 -6.16 -19.07
C ILE A 25 -17.09 -6.35 -17.81
N GLN A 26 -17.34 -7.62 -17.44
CA GLN A 26 -17.93 -7.99 -16.15
C GLN A 26 -16.80 -8.32 -15.17
N PRO A 27 -16.70 -7.65 -14.01
CA PRO A 27 -15.74 -8.05 -12.99
C PRO A 27 -16.20 -9.33 -12.29
N ASP A 28 -15.27 -10.18 -11.93
CA ASP A 28 -15.51 -11.39 -11.15
C ASP A 28 -15.28 -11.14 -9.65
N VAL A 29 -14.31 -10.27 -9.32
CA VAL A 29 -13.96 -9.88 -7.95
C VAL A 29 -13.94 -8.36 -7.84
N LEU A 30 -14.36 -7.84 -6.70
CA LEU A 30 -14.32 -6.42 -6.36
C LEU A 30 -13.46 -6.20 -5.12
N VAL A 31 -12.30 -5.56 -5.29
CA VAL A 31 -11.50 -5.08 -4.16
C VAL A 31 -11.96 -3.67 -3.79
N CYS A 32 -12.58 -3.54 -2.63
CA CYS A 32 -13.22 -2.31 -2.17
C CYS A 32 -12.34 -1.59 -1.13
N ARG A 33 -11.64 -0.53 -1.57
CA ARG A 33 -10.86 0.29 -0.64
C ARG A 33 -11.77 1.11 0.27
N SER A 34 -11.47 1.10 1.58
CA SER A 34 -12.23 1.81 2.60
C SER A 34 -11.33 2.20 3.78
N ASP A 35 -11.68 3.30 4.46
CA ASP A 35 -11.07 3.72 5.72
C ASP A 35 -11.63 2.99 6.96
N ARG A 36 -12.66 2.15 6.76
CA ARG A 36 -13.34 1.38 7.82
C ARG A 36 -13.91 0.09 7.27
N ASP A 37 -14.20 -0.83 8.17
CA ASP A 37 -14.71 -2.16 7.84
C ASP A 37 -15.99 -2.12 6.99
N ILE A 38 -16.07 -3.06 6.04
CA ILE A 38 -17.23 -3.28 5.18
C ILE A 38 -17.99 -4.50 5.71
N ASN A 39 -19.05 -4.24 6.48
CA ASN A 39 -19.82 -5.31 7.10
C ASN A 39 -20.51 -6.23 6.06
N PRO A 40 -20.94 -7.44 6.47
CA PRO A 40 -21.57 -8.40 5.55
C PRO A 40 -22.78 -7.87 4.81
N GLU A 41 -23.59 -6.99 5.43
CA GLU A 41 -24.74 -6.38 4.77
C GLU A 41 -24.32 -5.50 3.58
N LEU A 42 -23.28 -4.71 3.75
CA LEU A 42 -22.70 -3.89 2.68
C LEU A 42 -22.04 -4.74 1.60
N LYS A 43 -21.30 -5.81 1.96
CA LYS A 43 -20.74 -6.78 0.99
C LYS A 43 -21.85 -7.37 0.12
N ARG A 44 -22.93 -7.85 0.74
CA ARG A 44 -24.11 -8.39 0.04
C ARG A 44 -24.77 -7.36 -0.87
N LYS A 45 -24.93 -6.14 -0.39
CA LYS A 45 -25.51 -5.03 -1.18
C LYS A 45 -24.64 -4.69 -2.40
N ILE A 46 -23.31 -4.55 -2.22
CA ILE A 46 -22.37 -4.30 -3.31
C ILE A 46 -22.43 -5.45 -4.31
N GLY A 47 -22.32 -6.69 -3.85
CA GLY A 47 -22.37 -7.88 -4.69
C GLY A 47 -23.65 -7.96 -5.52
N GLY A 48 -24.82 -7.74 -4.90
CA GLY A 48 -26.11 -7.76 -5.59
C GLY A 48 -26.21 -6.72 -6.70
N PHE A 49 -25.76 -5.48 -6.48
CA PHE A 49 -25.77 -4.44 -7.51
C PHE A 49 -24.70 -4.64 -8.60
N CYS A 50 -23.57 -5.20 -8.22
CA CYS A 50 -22.43 -5.39 -9.13
C CYS A 50 -22.42 -6.76 -9.82
N GLY A 51 -23.35 -7.68 -9.46
CA GLY A 51 -23.47 -9.00 -10.06
C GLY A 51 -22.28 -9.91 -9.76
N VAL A 52 -21.71 -9.78 -8.56
CA VAL A 52 -20.69 -10.67 -8.04
C VAL A 52 -21.15 -11.30 -6.73
N PRO A 53 -20.71 -12.51 -6.36
CA PRO A 53 -21.08 -13.12 -5.08
C PRO A 53 -20.53 -12.29 -3.91
N GLU A 54 -21.18 -12.39 -2.74
CA GLU A 54 -20.77 -11.67 -1.52
C GLU A 54 -19.30 -11.94 -1.16
N ARG A 55 -18.84 -13.19 -1.31
CA ARG A 55 -17.45 -13.61 -1.03
C ARG A 55 -16.43 -12.97 -1.96
N ALA A 56 -16.83 -12.57 -3.18
CA ALA A 56 -15.98 -11.86 -4.15
C ALA A 56 -15.94 -10.33 -3.91
N VAL A 57 -16.59 -9.83 -2.88
CA VAL A 57 -16.47 -8.43 -2.43
C VAL A 57 -15.43 -8.39 -1.32
N ILE A 58 -14.20 -8.08 -1.67
CA ILE A 58 -13.03 -8.10 -0.80
C ILE A 58 -12.79 -6.70 -0.24
N PRO A 59 -12.86 -6.48 1.07
CA PRO A 59 -12.43 -5.23 1.69
C PRO A 59 -10.92 -5.04 1.54
N SER A 60 -10.51 -3.80 1.32
CA SER A 60 -9.12 -3.39 1.38
C SER A 60 -9.05 -2.13 2.24
N LEU A 61 -8.81 -2.33 3.52
CA LEU A 61 -8.74 -1.24 4.49
C LEU A 61 -7.45 -0.43 4.31
N ASP A 62 -7.54 0.86 4.66
CA ASP A 62 -6.34 1.69 4.69
C ASP A 62 -5.34 1.09 5.70
N ALA A 63 -4.15 0.77 5.22
CA ALA A 63 -3.10 0.13 5.99
C ALA A 63 -1.99 1.13 6.38
N ASP A 64 -1.27 0.83 7.44
CA ASP A 64 -0.10 1.59 7.91
C ASP A 64 1.07 1.52 6.93
N SER A 65 1.10 0.48 6.09
CA SER A 65 2.11 0.26 5.06
C SER A 65 1.51 -0.47 3.87
N ILE A 66 1.95 -0.11 2.66
CA ILE A 66 1.59 -0.85 1.43
C ILE A 66 2.04 -2.33 1.50
N TYR A 67 3.08 -2.63 2.28
CA TYR A 67 3.56 -3.99 2.49
C TYR A 67 2.63 -4.84 3.37
N ALA A 68 1.75 -4.22 4.17
CA ALA A 68 0.74 -4.94 4.94
C ALA A 68 -0.47 -5.37 4.09
N VAL A 69 -0.72 -4.68 2.96
CA VAL A 69 -1.89 -4.93 2.11
C VAL A 69 -2.00 -6.37 1.62
N PRO A 70 -0.93 -7.07 1.15
CA PRO A 70 -1.03 -8.46 0.74
C PRO A 70 -1.52 -9.40 1.85
N LEU A 71 -1.11 -9.16 3.11
CA LEU A 71 -1.57 -9.96 4.26
C LEU A 71 -3.06 -9.76 4.49
N THR A 72 -3.53 -8.53 4.46
CA THR A 72 -4.96 -8.22 4.62
C THR A 72 -5.81 -8.83 3.49
N LEU A 73 -5.34 -8.76 2.24
CA LEU A 73 -6.06 -9.34 1.11
C LEU A 73 -6.12 -10.88 1.18
N GLU A 74 -5.07 -11.52 1.69
CA GLU A 74 -5.06 -12.95 1.95
C GLU A 74 -6.03 -13.33 3.07
N GLU A 75 -6.03 -12.61 4.19
CA GLU A 75 -6.97 -12.80 5.30
C GLU A 75 -8.44 -12.62 4.86
N GLU A 76 -8.71 -11.68 3.95
CA GLU A 76 -10.05 -11.46 3.37
C GLU A 76 -10.44 -12.49 2.30
N GLY A 77 -9.55 -13.43 1.96
CA GLY A 77 -9.82 -14.56 1.09
C GLY A 77 -9.71 -14.27 -0.41
N LEU A 78 -9.03 -13.18 -0.80
CA LEU A 78 -8.85 -12.84 -2.21
C LEU A 78 -8.19 -13.95 -3.01
N CYS A 79 -7.11 -14.54 -2.49
CA CYS A 79 -6.37 -15.59 -3.19
C CYS A 79 -7.26 -16.80 -3.47
N ARG A 80 -7.97 -17.29 -2.46
CA ARG A 80 -8.90 -18.42 -2.60
C ARG A 80 -10.01 -18.13 -3.61
N GLU A 81 -10.63 -16.96 -3.57
CA GLU A 81 -11.69 -16.59 -4.51
C GLU A 81 -11.17 -16.56 -5.96
N VAL A 82 -9.95 -16.04 -6.18
CA VAL A 82 -9.31 -16.01 -7.51
C VAL A 82 -8.99 -17.42 -8.00
N LEU A 83 -8.45 -18.31 -7.13
CA LEU A 83 -8.16 -19.69 -7.49
C LEU A 83 -9.44 -20.46 -7.85
N ASP A 84 -10.52 -20.27 -7.10
CA ASP A 84 -11.85 -20.85 -7.38
C ASP A 84 -12.38 -20.42 -8.75
N ILE A 85 -12.32 -19.11 -9.06
CA ILE A 85 -12.78 -18.57 -10.34
C ILE A 85 -11.96 -19.11 -11.51
N LEU A 86 -10.65 -19.20 -11.34
CA LEU A 86 -9.74 -19.71 -12.37
C LEU A 86 -9.69 -21.25 -12.44
N GLN A 87 -10.41 -21.94 -11.55
CA GLN A 87 -10.42 -23.41 -11.43
C GLN A 87 -9.02 -24.00 -11.24
N LEU A 88 -8.20 -23.28 -10.47
CA LEU A 88 -6.87 -23.73 -10.07
C LEU A 88 -6.94 -24.48 -8.74
N GLU A 89 -5.97 -25.37 -8.51
CA GLU A 89 -5.86 -26.05 -7.21
C GLU A 89 -5.57 -25.03 -6.10
N ASP A 90 -6.33 -25.12 -5.02
CA ASP A 90 -6.11 -24.31 -3.83
C ASP A 90 -4.91 -24.87 -3.05
N HIS A 91 -3.93 -24.02 -2.84
CA HIS A 91 -2.77 -24.30 -2.00
C HIS A 91 -2.70 -23.26 -0.91
N ASP A 92 -2.41 -23.68 0.31
CA ASP A 92 -2.18 -22.76 1.41
C ASP A 92 -1.05 -21.79 1.05
N SER A 93 -1.35 -20.50 1.12
CA SER A 93 -0.37 -19.45 0.84
C SER A 93 0.69 -19.40 1.93
N ASP A 94 1.96 -19.56 1.58
CA ASP A 94 3.05 -19.34 2.54
C ASP A 94 3.37 -17.84 2.64
N MET A 95 2.67 -17.14 3.52
CA MET A 95 2.87 -15.73 3.81
C MET A 95 3.80 -15.48 5.01
N ALA A 96 4.44 -16.53 5.58
CA ALA A 96 5.26 -16.40 6.79
C ALA A 96 6.43 -15.41 6.60
N GLY A 97 7.17 -15.54 5.48
CA GLY A 97 8.28 -14.62 5.16
C GLY A 97 7.81 -13.17 4.97
N TRP A 98 6.64 -13.00 4.35
CA TRP A 98 6.06 -11.67 4.15
C TRP A 98 5.55 -11.07 5.46
N ALA A 99 4.91 -11.86 6.32
CA ALA A 99 4.49 -11.43 7.65
C ALA A 99 5.68 -11.02 8.53
N GLN A 100 6.80 -11.76 8.45
CA GLN A 100 8.04 -11.39 9.13
C GLN A 100 8.59 -10.05 8.65
N LEU A 101 8.59 -9.80 7.34
CA LEU A 101 9.01 -8.53 6.75
C LEU A 101 8.17 -7.36 7.30
N VAL A 102 6.83 -7.49 7.27
CA VAL A 102 5.92 -6.47 7.81
C VAL A 102 6.15 -6.26 9.31
N HIS A 103 6.38 -7.33 10.06
CA HIS A 103 6.68 -7.24 11.49
C HIS A 103 7.99 -6.46 11.74
N GLN A 104 9.05 -6.71 10.96
CA GLN A 104 10.32 -5.96 11.05
C GLN A 104 10.13 -4.48 10.71
N MET A 105 9.30 -4.16 9.71
CA MET A 105 8.98 -2.76 9.36
C MET A 105 8.28 -2.02 10.50
N ARG A 106 7.40 -2.70 11.25
CA ARG A 106 6.70 -2.13 12.40
C ARG A 106 7.56 -2.03 13.66
N ASN A 107 8.60 -2.86 13.75
CA ASN A 107 9.49 -2.94 14.90
C ASN A 107 10.96 -2.82 14.44
N PRO A 108 11.35 -1.69 13.84
CA PRO A 108 12.69 -1.54 13.30
C PRO A 108 13.74 -1.44 14.41
N GLY A 109 14.97 -1.81 14.09
CA GLY A 109 16.14 -1.64 14.95
C GLY A 109 16.62 -0.17 15.00
N PRO A 110 17.93 0.05 15.15
CA PRO A 110 18.52 1.38 15.28
C PRO A 110 18.26 2.22 14.02
N THR A 111 18.15 3.53 14.21
CA THR A 111 17.92 4.48 13.12
C THR A 111 19.21 4.84 12.41
N VAL A 112 19.18 4.82 11.08
CA VAL A 112 20.27 5.28 10.19
C VAL A 112 19.80 6.56 9.50
N LYS A 113 20.56 7.63 9.65
CA LYS A 113 20.30 8.94 9.05
C LYS A 113 20.97 9.05 7.70
N VAL A 114 20.20 9.17 6.65
CA VAL A 114 20.71 9.26 5.29
C VAL A 114 20.30 10.59 4.67
N ALA A 115 21.26 11.37 4.19
CA ALA A 115 21.00 12.53 3.36
C ALA A 115 20.84 12.11 1.90
N LEU A 116 19.68 12.38 1.30
CA LEU A 116 19.49 12.28 -0.14
C LEU A 116 19.73 13.68 -0.74
N VAL A 117 20.82 13.81 -1.45
CA VAL A 117 21.24 15.06 -2.10
C VAL A 117 20.77 15.04 -3.54
N GLY A 118 19.90 15.95 -3.89
CA GLY A 118 19.32 15.99 -5.24
C GLY A 118 18.85 17.36 -5.70
N LYS A 119 18.60 17.46 -7.00
CA LYS A 119 18.13 18.71 -7.63
C LYS A 119 16.65 18.98 -7.42
N TYR A 120 15.83 17.91 -7.40
CA TYR A 120 14.37 18.02 -7.37
C TYR A 120 13.78 17.45 -6.07
N VAL A 121 14.45 17.68 -4.95
CA VAL A 121 14.07 17.13 -3.63
C VAL A 121 12.71 17.60 -3.12
N GLN A 122 12.14 18.65 -3.69
CA GLN A 122 10.78 19.09 -3.41
C GLN A 122 9.71 18.21 -4.08
N LEU A 123 10.10 17.42 -5.09
CA LEU A 123 9.25 16.45 -5.80
C LEU A 123 9.64 15.05 -5.34
N ASN A 124 9.13 14.63 -4.20
CA ASN A 124 9.49 13.36 -3.57
C ASN A 124 9.32 12.15 -4.52
N ASP A 125 8.35 12.20 -5.42
CA ASP A 125 8.09 11.13 -6.40
C ASP A 125 9.25 10.94 -7.40
N ALA A 126 10.06 11.98 -7.66
CA ALA A 126 11.22 11.87 -8.54
C ALA A 126 12.29 10.89 -8.00
N TYR A 127 12.31 10.66 -6.70
CA TYR A 127 13.27 9.81 -6.02
C TYR A 127 12.65 8.56 -5.39
N LEU A 128 11.38 8.24 -5.72
CA LEU A 128 10.65 7.15 -5.09
C LEU A 128 11.44 5.83 -5.11
N SER A 129 12.03 5.46 -6.24
CA SER A 129 12.81 4.23 -6.37
C SER A 129 14.06 4.21 -5.46
N VAL A 130 14.71 5.37 -5.30
CA VAL A 130 15.88 5.50 -4.42
C VAL A 130 15.46 5.37 -2.95
N VAL A 131 14.36 6.03 -2.59
CA VAL A 131 13.81 5.96 -1.22
C VAL A 131 13.41 4.53 -0.87
N GLU A 132 12.71 3.84 -1.77
CA GLU A 132 12.32 2.44 -1.53
C GLU A 132 13.54 1.51 -1.46
N ALA A 133 14.55 1.72 -2.31
CA ALA A 133 15.79 0.96 -2.22
C ALA A 133 16.50 1.16 -0.87
N LEU A 134 16.56 2.38 -0.36
CA LEU A 134 17.12 2.68 0.94
C LEU A 134 16.32 2.04 2.08
N ARG A 135 14.99 2.09 2.00
CA ARG A 135 14.09 1.41 2.97
C ARG A 135 14.33 -0.09 2.99
N HIS A 136 14.42 -0.72 1.82
CA HIS A 136 14.70 -2.15 1.71
C HIS A 136 16.07 -2.51 2.27
N ALA A 137 17.10 -1.68 2.00
CA ALA A 137 18.44 -1.89 2.55
C ALA A 137 18.47 -1.79 4.08
N CYS A 138 17.81 -0.76 4.64
CA CYS A 138 17.70 -0.62 6.10
C CYS A 138 16.93 -1.80 6.71
N LEU A 139 15.83 -2.23 6.09
CA LEU A 139 15.05 -3.36 6.55
C LEU A 139 15.88 -4.67 6.57
N ALA A 140 16.65 -4.91 5.52
CA ALA A 140 17.55 -6.08 5.44
C ALA A 140 18.62 -6.09 6.54
N GLN A 141 18.97 -4.91 7.07
CA GLN A 141 19.93 -4.75 8.18
C GLN A 141 19.23 -4.56 9.54
N ASN A 142 17.90 -4.79 9.60
CA ASN A 142 17.08 -4.57 10.79
C ASN A 142 17.27 -3.14 11.37
N ALA A 143 17.26 -2.13 10.51
CA ALA A 143 17.38 -0.72 10.85
C ALA A 143 16.20 0.08 10.34
N SER A 144 15.96 1.26 10.90
CA SER A 144 15.03 2.26 10.37
C SER A 144 15.75 3.32 9.56
N LEU A 145 15.09 3.84 8.53
CA LEU A 145 15.59 4.93 7.71
C LEU A 145 15.03 6.27 8.20
N ASP A 146 15.94 7.18 8.61
CA ASP A 146 15.65 8.59 8.80
C ASP A 146 16.20 9.36 7.59
N LEU A 147 15.32 9.69 6.64
CA LEU A 147 15.71 10.28 5.36
C LEU A 147 15.65 11.79 5.39
N HIS A 148 16.79 12.45 5.14
CA HIS A 148 16.92 13.88 5.05
C HIS A 148 17.08 14.33 3.61
N TRP A 149 16.15 15.18 3.15
CA TRP A 149 16.17 15.74 1.80
C TRP A 149 17.05 16.98 1.75
N VAL A 150 18.08 16.98 0.94
CA VAL A 150 19.06 18.07 0.80
C VAL A 150 19.11 18.53 -0.65
N CYS A 151 18.86 19.81 -0.89
CA CYS A 151 18.97 20.37 -2.23
C CYS A 151 20.44 20.55 -2.61
N ALA A 152 20.84 20.04 -3.78
CA ALA A 152 22.20 20.14 -4.26
C ALA A 152 22.65 21.62 -4.43
N GLU A 153 21.75 22.49 -4.86
CA GLU A 153 22.04 23.94 -4.99
C GLU A 153 22.31 24.62 -3.64
N GLN A 154 21.69 24.14 -2.54
CA GLN A 154 21.99 24.64 -1.20
C GLN A 154 23.42 24.26 -0.76
N ILE A 155 23.89 23.06 -1.13
CA ILE A 155 25.26 22.64 -0.83
C ILE A 155 26.28 23.51 -1.59
N GLU A 156 25.97 23.85 -2.85
CA GLU A 156 26.82 24.74 -3.66
C GLU A 156 26.91 26.16 -3.06
N ASN A 157 25.82 26.67 -2.51
CA ASN A 157 25.74 28.02 -1.96
C ASN A 157 26.24 28.13 -0.50
N ASP A 158 25.84 27.18 0.35
CA ASP A 158 25.99 27.26 1.82
C ASP A 158 27.07 26.31 2.35
N GLY A 159 27.59 25.43 1.49
CA GLY A 159 28.55 24.38 1.85
C GLY A 159 27.90 23.13 2.43
N ALA A 160 28.62 22.03 2.37
CA ALA A 160 28.14 20.70 2.78
C ALA A 160 28.15 20.48 4.31
N GLU A 161 29.09 21.12 5.01
CA GLU A 161 29.40 20.80 6.42
C GLU A 161 28.20 20.96 7.35
N GLY A 162 27.45 22.05 7.20
CA GLY A 162 26.25 22.33 8.02
C GLY A 162 25.07 21.44 7.65
N LEU A 163 24.84 21.22 6.36
CA LEU A 163 23.69 20.50 5.83
C LEU A 163 23.80 18.98 6.01
N LEU A 164 25.02 18.45 6.03
CA LEU A 164 25.28 17.01 6.17
C LEU A 164 25.73 16.59 7.57
N LYS A 165 25.81 17.55 8.49
CA LYS A 165 26.27 17.27 9.86
C LYS A 165 25.32 16.28 10.56
N GLY A 166 25.89 15.21 11.09
CA GLY A 166 25.15 14.19 11.84
C GLY A 166 24.41 13.18 10.97
N MET A 167 24.66 13.17 9.66
CA MET A 167 24.22 12.10 8.77
C MET A 167 25.21 10.92 8.84
N ASP A 168 24.65 9.70 8.80
CA ASP A 168 25.44 8.46 8.79
C ASP A 168 25.89 8.12 7.36
N ALA A 169 25.08 8.53 6.36
CA ALA A 169 25.39 8.32 4.95
C ALA A 169 24.81 9.43 4.06
N VAL A 170 25.33 9.53 2.84
CA VAL A 170 24.89 10.45 1.79
C VAL A 170 24.68 9.68 0.48
N VAL A 171 23.59 9.96 -0.22
CA VAL A 171 23.25 9.40 -1.54
C VAL A 171 22.89 10.53 -2.51
#